data_8c29ed8107a7db62915c71a22eaa39dd
#
_entry.id   8c29ed8107a7db62915c71a22eaa39dd
#
_cell.length_a   1.000
_cell.length_b   1.000
_cell.length_c   1.000
_cell.angle_alpha   90.00
_cell.angle_beta   90.00
_cell.angle_gamma   90.00
#
_symmetry.space_group_name_H-M   'P 1'
#
loop_
_entity.id
_entity.type
_entity.pdbx_description
1 polymer ?
#
loop_
_entity_poly.entity_id
_entity_poly.type
_entity_poly.pdbx_seq_one_letter_code
_entity_poly.pdbx_strand_id
1 'polypeptide(L)'
;MKSQIDALRQLTHELLYLGMDGEPIYADRFRQLNSDVYNQAEALYQKKARNDEEEATLCVTLLKAYSATIYDRGDKGGKVQILLDRSWEVLNKISDSLLKCQLLVVCYGETSDEELAKEARAIMNGWGDSLTVEPVSYTHLRAHETELH
;
A
#
# COMPACT_ATOMS: atom_id res chain seq x y z
N MET A 1 -1.75 -17.54 3.58
CA MET A 1 -1.23 -16.17 3.47
C MET A 1 -2.29 -15.16 3.06
N LYS A 2 -3.21 -15.51 2.18
CA LYS A 2 -4.28 -14.59 1.73
C LYS A 2 -5.09 -14.02 2.89
N SER A 3 -5.51 -14.83 3.85
CA SER A 3 -6.29 -14.37 5.00
C SER A 3 -5.51 -13.38 5.86
N GLN A 4 -4.19 -13.57 5.99
CA GLN A 4 -3.33 -12.64 6.74
C GLN A 4 -3.19 -11.31 6.01
N ILE A 5 -3.08 -11.34 4.68
CA ILE A 5 -3.05 -10.13 3.85
C ILE A 5 -4.37 -9.37 3.99
N ASP A 6 -5.49 -10.06 3.88
CA ASP A 6 -6.82 -9.45 3.98
C ASP A 6 -7.05 -8.84 5.37
N ALA A 7 -6.63 -9.54 6.43
CA ALA A 7 -6.73 -9.04 7.79
C ALA A 7 -5.91 -7.77 7.99
N LEU A 8 -4.68 -7.74 7.50
CA LEU A 8 -3.82 -6.57 7.61
C LEU A 8 -4.38 -5.40 6.81
N ARG A 9 -4.89 -5.67 5.60
CA ARG A 9 -5.53 -4.62 4.77
C ARG A 9 -6.72 -4.00 5.50
N GLN A 10 -7.54 -4.81 6.16
CA GLN A 10 -8.70 -4.33 6.91
C GLN A 10 -8.27 -3.45 8.09
N LEU A 11 -7.29 -3.89 8.86
CA LEU A 11 -6.78 -3.12 10.01
C LEU A 11 -6.11 -1.82 9.56
N THR A 12 -5.35 -1.87 8.48
CA THR A 12 -4.71 -0.67 7.91
C THR A 12 -5.76 0.34 7.48
N HIS A 13 -6.84 -0.14 6.84
CA HIS A 13 -7.95 0.71 6.43
C HIS A 13 -8.62 1.36 7.66
N GLU A 14 -8.88 0.60 8.71
CA GLU A 14 -9.45 1.13 9.94
C GLU A 14 -8.56 2.21 10.56
N LEU A 15 -7.26 1.99 10.58
CA LEU A 15 -6.31 2.97 11.12
C LEU A 15 -6.29 4.25 10.29
N LEU A 16 -6.22 4.13 8.95
CA LEU A 16 -6.15 5.29 8.05
C LEU A 16 -7.42 6.14 8.08
N TYR A 17 -8.58 5.53 8.24
CA TYR A 17 -9.86 6.23 8.21
C TYR A 17 -10.45 6.49 9.59
N LEU A 18 -9.66 6.28 10.64
CA LEU A 18 -10.11 6.55 12.01
C LEU A 18 -10.46 8.04 12.15
N GLY A 19 -11.68 8.30 12.58
CA GLY A 19 -12.18 9.67 12.74
C GLY A 19 -12.79 10.31 11.49
N MET A 20 -12.72 9.64 10.34
CA MET A 20 -13.28 10.18 9.08
C MET A 20 -14.81 10.24 9.08
N ASP A 21 -15.45 9.47 9.94
CA ASP A 21 -16.92 9.44 10.08
C ASP A 21 -17.44 10.52 11.06
N GLY A 22 -16.56 11.40 11.53
CA GLY A 22 -16.92 12.44 12.50
C GLY A 22 -16.88 11.98 13.95
N GLU A 23 -16.59 10.70 14.21
CA GLU A 23 -16.47 10.20 15.57
C GLU A 23 -15.16 10.66 16.21
N PRO A 24 -15.14 10.90 17.54
CA PRO A 24 -13.90 11.28 18.22
C PRO A 24 -12.83 10.19 18.11
N ILE A 25 -11.57 10.60 17.94
CA ILE A 25 -10.45 9.67 17.97
C ILE A 25 -9.97 9.55 19.42
N TYR A 26 -10.12 8.36 20.00
CA TYR A 26 -9.63 8.08 21.34
C TYR A 26 -8.19 7.58 21.27
N ALA A 27 -7.33 8.12 22.12
CA ALA A 27 -5.89 7.80 22.13
C ALA A 27 -5.65 6.29 22.28
N ASP A 28 -6.42 5.63 23.16
CA ASP A 28 -6.27 4.19 23.37
C ASP A 28 -6.64 3.38 22.13
N ARG A 29 -7.73 3.77 21.44
CA ARG A 29 -8.16 3.12 20.20
C ARG A 29 -7.08 3.28 19.11
N PHE A 30 -6.55 4.49 18.96
CA PHE A 30 -5.48 4.76 18.00
C PHE A 30 -4.25 3.93 18.28
N ARG A 31 -3.79 3.91 19.53
CA ARG A 31 -2.61 3.12 19.91
C ARG A 31 -2.81 1.63 19.67
N GLN A 32 -3.99 1.12 19.99
CA GLN A 32 -4.29 -0.29 19.78
C GLN A 32 -4.27 -0.65 18.31
N LEU A 33 -4.92 0.14 17.44
CA LEU A 33 -4.90 -0.08 16.01
C LEU A 33 -3.50 0.02 15.43
N ASN A 34 -2.73 1.04 15.85
CA ASN A 34 -1.34 1.19 15.40
C ASN A 34 -0.51 -0.04 15.78
N SER A 35 -0.66 -0.52 17.00
CA SER A 35 0.05 -1.71 17.48
C SER A 35 -0.36 -2.96 16.72
N ASP A 36 -1.66 -3.15 16.49
CA ASP A 36 -2.18 -4.32 15.77
C ASP A 36 -1.69 -4.33 14.33
N VAL A 37 -1.75 -3.18 13.65
CA VAL A 37 -1.25 -3.06 12.27
C VAL A 37 0.25 -3.36 12.23
N TYR A 38 1.02 -2.76 13.14
CA TYR A 38 2.47 -2.97 13.18
C TYR A 38 2.82 -4.44 13.43
N ASN A 39 2.19 -5.07 14.42
CA ASN A 39 2.47 -6.47 14.77
C ASN A 39 2.10 -7.43 13.64
N GLN A 40 0.96 -7.21 12.98
CA GLN A 40 0.57 -8.04 11.85
C GLN A 40 1.46 -7.83 10.64
N ALA A 41 1.89 -6.59 10.40
CA ALA A 41 2.87 -6.30 9.34
C ALA A 41 4.18 -7.04 9.61
N GLU A 42 4.67 -7.02 10.85
CA GLU A 42 5.89 -7.74 11.22
C GLU A 42 5.78 -9.24 10.96
N ALA A 43 4.65 -9.84 11.33
CA ALA A 43 4.41 -11.26 11.09
C ALA A 43 4.38 -11.58 9.59
N LEU A 44 3.71 -10.74 8.81
CA LEU A 44 3.57 -10.94 7.37
C LEU A 44 4.90 -10.67 6.64
N TYR A 45 5.70 -9.72 7.12
CA TYR A 45 7.02 -9.41 6.57
C TYR A 45 7.95 -10.62 6.54
N GLN A 46 7.79 -11.54 7.51
CA GLN A 46 8.59 -12.75 7.59
C GLN A 46 8.19 -13.83 6.58
N LYS A 47 7.04 -13.69 5.96
CA LYS A 47 6.53 -14.68 5.01
C LYS A 47 7.18 -14.52 3.64
N LYS A 48 7.35 -15.65 2.94
CA LYS A 48 7.86 -15.64 1.57
C LYS A 48 6.71 -15.81 0.59
N ALA A 49 6.72 -15.02 -0.46
CA ALA A 49 5.75 -15.13 -1.55
C ALA A 49 6.04 -16.38 -2.39
N ARG A 50 4.98 -16.97 -2.92
CA ARG A 50 5.08 -18.17 -3.77
C ARG A 50 5.29 -17.83 -5.24
N ASN A 51 4.96 -16.61 -5.64
CA ASN A 51 5.07 -16.14 -7.03
C ASN A 51 5.16 -14.62 -7.05
N ASP A 52 5.37 -14.04 -8.25
CA ASP A 52 5.57 -12.61 -8.39
C ASP A 52 4.33 -11.79 -8.03
N GLU A 53 3.14 -12.29 -8.36
CA GLU A 53 1.89 -11.59 -8.01
C GLU A 53 1.70 -11.53 -6.51
N GLU A 54 1.99 -12.61 -5.80
CA GLU A 54 1.92 -12.63 -4.34
C GLU A 54 2.97 -11.71 -3.73
N GLU A 55 4.17 -11.66 -4.30
CA GLU A 55 5.22 -10.74 -3.87
C GLU A 55 4.78 -9.28 -4.03
N ALA A 56 4.20 -8.94 -5.17
CA ALA A 56 3.68 -7.60 -5.40
C ALA A 56 2.57 -7.25 -4.41
N THR A 57 1.67 -8.19 -4.14
CA THR A 57 0.59 -8.00 -3.16
C THR A 57 1.13 -7.78 -1.76
N LEU A 58 2.15 -8.56 -1.36
CA LEU A 58 2.83 -8.37 -0.08
C LEU A 58 3.47 -6.98 0.01
N CYS A 59 4.17 -6.55 -1.02
CA CYS A 59 4.81 -5.24 -1.03
C CYS A 59 3.79 -4.11 -0.89
N VAL A 60 2.68 -4.15 -1.65
CA VAL A 60 1.61 -3.16 -1.51
C VAL A 60 1.05 -3.14 -0.09
N THR A 61 0.73 -4.31 0.43
CA THR A 61 0.10 -4.45 1.75
C THR A 61 1.02 -3.95 2.86
N LEU A 62 2.28 -4.37 2.83
CA LEU A 62 3.25 -4.01 3.87
C LEU A 62 3.65 -2.54 3.80
N LEU A 63 3.86 -2.00 2.59
CA LEU A 63 4.18 -0.57 2.46
C LEU A 63 3.05 0.31 2.97
N LYS A 64 1.81 -0.03 2.66
CA LYS A 64 0.63 0.69 3.18
C LYS A 64 0.56 0.60 4.70
N ALA A 65 0.77 -0.59 5.26
CA ALA A 65 0.69 -0.81 6.69
C ALA A 65 1.75 0.00 7.44
N TYR A 66 3.01 -0.07 7.00
CA TYR A 66 4.07 0.70 7.63
C TYR A 66 3.87 2.21 7.46
N SER A 67 3.37 2.64 6.31
CA SER A 67 3.07 4.06 6.08
C SER A 67 1.96 4.56 7.01
N ALA A 68 0.99 3.73 7.34
CA ALA A 68 -0.13 4.09 8.20
C ALA A 68 0.26 4.20 9.68
N THR A 69 1.27 3.45 10.11
CA THR A 69 1.69 3.45 11.52
C THR A 69 2.56 4.68 11.84
N ILE A 70 2.29 5.31 12.97
CA ILE A 70 3.06 6.46 13.45
C ILE A 70 4.12 6.00 14.45
N TYR A 71 3.73 5.11 15.36
CA TYR A 71 4.63 4.56 16.37
C TYR A 71 5.26 3.28 15.86
N ASP A 72 6.58 3.18 15.92
CA ASP A 72 7.32 1.99 15.51
C ASP A 72 8.44 1.71 16.53
N ARG A 73 9.18 0.62 16.28
CA ARG A 73 10.26 0.18 17.19
C ARG A 73 11.64 0.64 16.73
N GLY A 74 11.70 1.59 15.80
CA GLY A 74 12.96 2.12 15.30
C GLY A 74 13.51 1.41 14.06
N ASP A 75 12.87 0.32 13.62
CA ASP A 75 13.32 -0.49 12.49
C ASP A 75 12.47 -0.31 11.22
N LYS A 76 11.42 0.51 11.29
CA LYS A 76 10.49 0.70 10.17
C LYS A 76 11.17 1.19 8.91
N GLY A 77 12.05 2.19 9.03
CA GLY A 77 12.73 2.78 7.87
C GLY A 77 13.54 1.76 7.08
N GLY A 78 14.25 0.87 7.78
CA GLY A 78 15.01 -0.19 7.12
C GLY A 78 14.14 -1.19 6.41
N LYS A 79 13.00 -1.55 7.00
CA LYS A 79 12.06 -2.48 6.39
C LYS A 79 11.37 -1.87 5.18
N VAL A 80 11.00 -0.60 5.25
CA VAL A 80 10.42 0.11 4.10
C VAL A 80 11.42 0.12 2.94
N GLN A 81 12.68 0.39 3.20
CA GLN A 81 13.70 0.38 2.14
C GLN A 81 13.84 -1.00 1.50
N ILE A 82 13.84 -2.07 2.29
CA ILE A 82 13.89 -3.44 1.78
C ILE A 82 12.65 -3.73 0.92
N LEU A 83 11.48 -3.29 1.36
CA LEU A 83 10.24 -3.48 0.61
C LEU A 83 10.25 -2.69 -0.71
N LEU A 84 10.83 -1.51 -0.73
CA LEU A 84 11.00 -0.74 -1.96
C LEU A 84 11.93 -1.47 -2.92
N ASP A 85 13.03 -2.03 -2.44
CA ASP A 85 13.94 -2.81 -3.27
C ASP A 85 13.25 -4.06 -3.84
N ARG A 86 12.47 -4.76 -3.02
CA ARG A 86 11.67 -5.89 -3.46
C ARG A 86 10.64 -5.48 -4.51
N SER A 87 10.04 -4.31 -4.32
CA SER A 87 9.05 -3.76 -5.27
C SER A 87 9.69 -3.48 -6.63
N TRP A 88 10.89 -2.91 -6.66
CA TRP A 88 11.62 -2.66 -7.91
C TRP A 88 11.84 -3.94 -8.70
N GLU A 89 12.24 -5.01 -8.02
CA GLU A 89 12.46 -6.30 -8.68
C GLU A 89 11.16 -6.85 -9.27
N VAL A 90 10.10 -6.87 -8.49
CA VAL A 90 8.85 -7.50 -8.93
C VAL A 90 8.11 -6.67 -9.97
N LEU A 91 8.26 -5.35 -9.96
CA LEU A 91 7.63 -4.48 -10.96
C LEU A 91 8.07 -4.83 -12.39
N ASN A 92 9.29 -5.33 -12.56
CA ASN A 92 9.79 -5.75 -13.86
C ASN A 92 9.30 -7.13 -14.29
N LYS A 93 8.66 -7.86 -13.40
CA LYS A 93 8.23 -9.25 -13.61
C LYS A 93 6.73 -9.43 -13.78
N ILE A 94 5.94 -8.44 -13.38
CA ILE A 94 4.48 -8.51 -13.46
C ILE A 94 3.99 -7.71 -14.66
N SER A 95 2.88 -8.17 -15.23
CA SER A 95 2.25 -7.51 -16.37
C SER A 95 1.47 -6.27 -15.93
N ASP A 96 1.20 -5.40 -16.90
CA ASP A 96 0.36 -4.22 -16.66
C ASP A 96 -1.01 -4.67 -16.14
N SER A 97 -1.39 -4.15 -14.97
CA SER A 97 -2.55 -4.61 -14.23
C SER A 97 -2.90 -3.61 -13.14
N LEU A 98 -4.05 -3.79 -12.52
CA LEU A 98 -4.41 -3.00 -11.35
C LEU A 98 -3.39 -3.18 -10.22
N LEU A 99 -2.94 -4.40 -9.99
CA LEU A 99 -1.94 -4.69 -8.96
C LEU A 99 -0.64 -3.92 -9.22
N LYS A 100 -0.18 -3.88 -10.47
CA LYS A 100 1.02 -3.11 -10.82
C LYS A 100 0.81 -1.61 -10.55
N CYS A 101 -0.36 -1.08 -10.90
CA CYS A 101 -0.69 0.32 -10.60
C CYS A 101 -0.69 0.60 -9.10
N GLN A 102 -1.27 -0.29 -8.30
CA GLN A 102 -1.29 -0.16 -6.85
C GLN A 102 0.12 -0.12 -6.27
N LEU A 103 1.00 -0.99 -6.76
CA LEU A 103 2.38 -1.03 -6.30
C LEU A 103 3.14 0.24 -6.70
N LEU A 104 2.95 0.72 -7.94
CA LEU A 104 3.55 1.97 -8.40
C LEU A 104 3.12 3.15 -7.54
N VAL A 105 1.82 3.25 -7.23
CA VAL A 105 1.28 4.34 -6.41
C VAL A 105 1.84 4.31 -4.99
N VAL A 106 1.94 3.13 -4.39
CA VAL A 106 2.48 2.99 -3.04
C VAL A 106 3.96 3.36 -3.01
N CYS A 107 4.73 2.91 -4.00
CA CYS A 107 6.15 3.29 -4.11
C CYS A 107 6.31 4.79 -4.35
N TYR A 108 5.45 5.39 -5.17
CA TYR A 108 5.43 6.84 -5.36
C TYR A 108 5.20 7.57 -4.03
N GLY A 109 4.26 7.09 -3.21
CA GLY A 109 4.00 7.68 -1.91
C GLY A 109 5.21 7.71 -0.98
N GLU A 110 6.09 6.71 -1.10
CA GLU A 110 7.30 6.61 -0.28
C GLU A 110 8.49 7.39 -0.87
N THR A 111 8.59 7.48 -2.20
CA THR A 111 9.78 8.01 -2.88
C THR A 111 9.59 9.38 -3.50
N SER A 112 8.35 9.76 -3.80
CA SER A 112 7.99 10.95 -4.58
C SER A 112 8.61 10.95 -5.99
N ASP A 113 8.91 9.77 -6.52
CA ASP A 113 9.46 9.61 -7.87
C ASP A 113 8.33 9.70 -8.90
N GLU A 114 8.26 10.82 -9.62
CA GLU A 114 7.19 11.09 -10.58
C GLU A 114 7.12 10.09 -11.73
N GLU A 115 8.22 9.42 -12.07
CA GLU A 115 8.20 8.41 -13.11
C GLU A 115 7.27 7.25 -12.77
N LEU A 116 7.15 6.91 -11.49
CA LEU A 116 6.23 5.86 -11.04
C LEU A 116 4.78 6.27 -11.26
N ALA A 117 4.45 7.52 -10.94
CA ALA A 117 3.10 8.05 -11.16
C ALA A 117 2.77 8.11 -12.65
N LYS A 118 3.74 8.49 -13.49
CA LYS A 118 3.56 8.52 -14.94
C LYS A 118 3.30 7.14 -15.50
N GLU A 119 4.05 6.14 -15.05
CA GLU A 119 3.87 4.76 -15.50
C GLU A 119 2.49 4.24 -15.09
N ALA A 120 2.06 4.47 -13.86
CA ALA A 120 0.74 4.07 -13.39
C ALA A 120 -0.37 4.73 -14.23
N ARG A 121 -0.26 6.02 -14.51
CA ARG A 121 -1.22 6.74 -15.35
C ARG A 121 -1.27 6.17 -16.76
N ALA A 122 -0.11 5.85 -17.33
CA ALA A 122 -0.04 5.26 -18.67
C ALA A 122 -0.77 3.91 -18.73
N ILE A 123 -0.59 3.07 -17.72
CA ILE A 123 -1.30 1.79 -17.65
C ILE A 123 -2.80 2.02 -17.53
N MET A 124 -3.24 2.93 -16.68
CA MET A 124 -4.66 3.22 -16.47
C MET A 124 -5.31 3.82 -17.72
N ASN A 125 -4.60 4.69 -18.42
CA ASN A 125 -5.10 5.29 -19.66
C ASN A 125 -5.31 4.23 -20.75
N GLY A 126 -4.52 3.16 -20.72
CA GLY A 126 -4.68 2.04 -21.64
C GLY A 126 -5.96 1.24 -21.41
N TRP A 127 -6.54 1.32 -20.22
CA TRP A 127 -7.81 0.64 -19.91
C TRP A 127 -9.03 1.44 -20.36
N GLY A 128 -8.92 2.76 -20.45
CA GLY A 128 -10.03 3.62 -20.85
C GLY A 128 -11.28 3.41 -20.00
N ASP A 129 -12.45 3.37 -20.67
CA ASP A 129 -13.74 3.18 -20.00
C ASP A 129 -13.97 1.76 -19.52
N SER A 130 -13.07 0.83 -19.85
CA SER A 130 -13.17 -0.56 -19.39
C SER A 130 -12.75 -0.73 -17.93
N LEU A 131 -12.27 0.33 -17.30
CA LEU A 131 -11.85 0.28 -15.89
C LEU A 131 -13.07 0.21 -14.97
N THR A 132 -13.41 -1.01 -14.56
CA THR A 132 -14.57 -1.27 -13.70
C THR A 132 -14.18 -1.84 -12.35
N VAL A 133 -12.86 -1.94 -12.07
CA VAL A 133 -12.34 -2.64 -10.89
C VAL A 133 -11.72 -1.66 -9.91
N GLU A 134 -11.94 -1.94 -8.64
CA GLU A 134 -11.38 -1.22 -7.49
C GLU A 134 -11.36 0.31 -7.62
N PRO A 135 -12.55 0.95 -7.54
CA PRO A 135 -12.64 2.42 -7.64
C PRO A 135 -11.76 3.15 -6.64
N VAL A 136 -11.47 2.54 -5.50
CA VAL A 136 -10.65 3.16 -4.45
C VAL A 136 -9.24 3.43 -4.95
N SER A 137 -8.61 2.44 -5.62
CA SER A 137 -7.26 2.61 -6.16
C SER A 137 -7.22 3.68 -7.23
N TYR A 138 -8.23 3.69 -8.11
CA TYR A 138 -8.36 4.72 -9.13
C TYR A 138 -8.52 6.11 -8.50
N THR A 139 -9.35 6.23 -7.48
CA THR A 139 -9.58 7.48 -6.76
C THR A 139 -8.30 7.99 -6.11
N HIS A 140 -7.50 7.09 -5.51
CA HIS A 140 -6.22 7.46 -4.91
C HIS A 140 -5.27 8.06 -5.95
N LEU A 141 -5.16 7.44 -7.12
CA LEU A 141 -4.28 7.95 -8.17
C LEU A 141 -4.76 9.30 -8.69
N ARG A 142 -6.08 9.48 -8.81
CA ARG A 142 -6.66 10.77 -9.20
C ARG A 142 -6.36 11.87 -8.17
N ALA A 143 -6.42 11.54 -6.89
CA ALA A 143 -6.07 12.47 -5.83
C ALA A 143 -4.60 12.89 -5.93
N HIS A 144 -3.69 11.95 -6.19
CA HIS A 144 -2.27 12.26 -6.41
C HIS A 144 -2.06 13.16 -7.63
N GLU A 145 -2.78 12.94 -8.72
CA GLU A 145 -2.72 13.81 -9.89
C GLU A 145 -3.10 15.26 -9.53
N THR A 146 -4.13 15.42 -8.73
CA THR A 146 -4.58 16.73 -8.28
C THR A 146 -3.52 17.42 -7.43
N GLU A 147 -2.86 16.68 -6.55
CA GLU A 147 -1.81 17.22 -5.68
C GLU A 147 -0.55 17.62 -6.47
N LEU A 148 -0.29 16.96 -7.59
CA LEU A 148 0.87 17.25 -8.44
C LEU A 148 0.69 18.52 -9.28
N HIS A 149 -0.48 19.06 -9.34
CA HIS A 149 -0.78 20.30 -10.04
C HIS A 149 -0.91 21.47 -9.07
#